data_222fa90d7db80da3a928373e84ce43ee
#
_entry.id   222fa90d7db80da3a928373e84ce43ee
#
_cell.length_a   1.000
_cell.length_b   1.000
_cell.length_c   1.000
_cell.angle_alpha   90.00
_cell.angle_beta   90.00
_cell.angle_gamma   90.00
#
_symmetry.space_group_name_H-M   'P 1'
#
loop_
_entity.id
_entity.type
_entity.pdbx_description
1 polymer ?
#
loop_
_entity_poly.entity_id
_entity_poly.type
_entity_poly.pdbx_seq_one_letter_code
_entity_poly.pdbx_strand_id
1 'polypeptide(L)'
;MSLFGDDAIGVGYNSNGEKFTYPIKDEIQIVNNQERMDYFLENKMQRRHMMSNTLFIELTENYAHLKKYMTLLTTNDNLRTEIVSPVFYDYKFKKIEGIWKITYREFNLDSPLDFSIKP
;
A
#
# COMPACT_ATOMS: atom_id res chain seq x y z
N MET A 1 1.02 9.54 -7.00
CA MET A 1 2.52 9.51 -6.90
C MET A 1 3.12 10.77 -6.30
N SER A 2 2.43 11.91 -6.34
CA SER A 2 2.91 13.15 -5.71
C SER A 2 3.10 13.08 -4.18
N LEU A 3 2.44 12.12 -3.51
CA LEU A 3 2.59 11.90 -2.07
C LEU A 3 3.92 11.24 -1.68
N PHE A 4 4.63 10.67 -2.66
CA PHE A 4 5.86 9.93 -2.41
C PHE A 4 7.08 10.77 -2.79
N GLY A 5 8.14 10.66 -1.99
CA GLY A 5 9.44 11.20 -2.38
C GLY A 5 10.01 10.44 -3.59
N ASP A 6 10.96 11.07 -4.29
CA ASP A 6 11.53 10.48 -5.51
C ASP A 6 12.29 9.17 -5.23
N ASP A 7 12.92 9.08 -4.05
CA ASP A 7 13.67 7.90 -3.61
C ASP A 7 12.86 6.99 -2.69
N ALA A 8 11.52 7.10 -2.70
CA ALA A 8 10.67 6.33 -1.82
C ALA A 8 10.78 4.83 -2.08
N ILE A 9 10.83 4.07 -0.99
CA ILE A 9 10.97 2.62 -1.00
C ILE A 9 9.68 1.98 -0.48
N GLY A 10 9.22 0.98 -1.21
CA GLY A 10 8.17 0.08 -0.76
C GLY A 10 8.76 -1.24 -0.28
N VAL A 11 8.12 -1.83 0.71
CA VAL A 11 8.47 -3.15 1.24
C VAL A 11 7.21 -3.98 1.32
N GLY A 12 7.29 -5.19 0.83
CA GLY A 12 6.22 -6.17 0.90
C GLY A 12 6.77 -7.56 1.20
N TYR A 13 5.86 -8.51 1.31
CA TYR A 13 6.19 -9.91 1.54
C TYR A 13 5.48 -10.75 0.50
N ASN A 14 6.18 -11.75 -0.06
CA ASN A 14 5.58 -12.67 -1.00
C ASN A 14 4.77 -13.75 -0.26
N SER A 15 4.14 -14.66 -1.01
CA SER A 15 3.33 -15.75 -0.45
C SER A 15 4.13 -16.71 0.44
N ASN A 16 5.46 -16.76 0.28
CA ASN A 16 6.36 -17.56 1.10
C ASN A 16 6.84 -16.83 2.37
N GLY A 17 6.38 -15.59 2.59
CA GLY A 17 6.80 -14.76 3.71
C GLY A 17 8.15 -14.09 3.52
N GLU A 18 8.72 -14.14 2.32
CA GLU A 18 9.99 -13.50 2.02
C GLU A 18 9.79 -12.00 1.77
N LYS A 19 10.63 -11.20 2.41
CA LYS A 19 10.61 -9.75 2.27
C LYS A 19 11.22 -9.34 0.94
N PHE A 20 10.57 -8.41 0.25
CA PHE A 20 11.12 -7.78 -0.94
C PHE A 20 10.99 -6.26 -0.86
N THR A 21 11.93 -5.58 -1.50
CA THR A 21 12.02 -4.12 -1.52
C THR A 21 11.95 -3.64 -2.95
N TYR A 22 11.25 -2.53 -3.20
CA TYR A 22 11.11 -1.97 -4.53
C TYR A 22 11.05 -0.43 -4.48
N PRO A 23 11.55 0.26 -5.52
CA PRO A 23 11.35 1.70 -5.64
C PRO A 23 9.90 1.99 -6.02
N ILE A 24 9.24 2.89 -5.31
CA ILE A 24 7.82 3.18 -5.56
C ILE A 24 7.63 3.93 -6.87
N LYS A 25 8.50 4.91 -7.16
CA LYS A 25 8.46 5.69 -8.40
C LYS A 25 9.36 5.07 -9.47
N ASP A 26 8.98 3.91 -9.96
CA ASP A 26 9.68 3.18 -11.01
C ASP A 26 8.71 2.92 -12.16
N GLU A 27 9.20 2.95 -13.39
CA GLU A 27 8.40 2.70 -14.58
C GLU A 27 7.68 1.36 -14.53
N ILE A 28 8.36 0.32 -14.04
CA ILE A 28 7.77 -1.01 -13.89
C ILE A 28 6.59 -0.97 -12.91
N GLN A 29 6.72 -0.24 -11.81
CA GLN A 29 5.64 -0.11 -10.82
C GLN A 29 4.45 0.69 -11.37
N ILE A 30 4.72 1.71 -12.18
CA ILE A 30 3.67 2.48 -12.84
C ILE A 30 2.87 1.59 -13.80
N VAL A 31 3.54 0.79 -14.60
CA VAL A 31 2.91 -0.16 -15.53
C VAL A 31 2.10 -1.20 -14.74
N ASN A 32 2.68 -1.79 -13.69
CA ASN A 32 2.00 -2.78 -12.87
C ASN A 32 0.74 -2.21 -12.20
N ASN A 33 0.81 -0.97 -11.74
CA ASN A 33 -0.35 -0.30 -11.14
C ASN A 33 -1.45 -0.06 -12.17
N GLN A 34 -1.10 0.33 -13.40
CA GLN A 34 -2.06 0.52 -14.45
C GLN A 34 -2.74 -0.80 -14.85
N GLU A 35 -1.97 -1.87 -15.00
CA GLU A 35 -2.51 -3.21 -15.28
C GLU A 35 -3.47 -3.68 -14.19
N ARG A 36 -3.14 -3.40 -12.94
CA ARG A 36 -4.00 -3.75 -11.80
C ARG A 36 -5.31 -2.97 -11.85
N MET A 37 -5.25 -1.68 -12.15
CA MET A 37 -6.45 -0.85 -12.29
C MET A 37 -7.34 -1.34 -13.44
N ASP A 38 -6.74 -1.66 -14.57
CA ASP A 38 -7.44 -2.20 -15.74
C ASP A 38 -8.14 -3.52 -15.41
N TYR A 39 -7.46 -4.40 -14.68
CA TYR A 39 -8.03 -5.66 -14.22
C TYR A 39 -9.29 -5.43 -13.36
N PHE A 40 -9.24 -4.50 -12.41
CA PHE A 40 -10.38 -4.20 -11.56
C PHE A 40 -11.55 -3.61 -12.35
N LEU A 41 -11.27 -2.74 -13.31
CA LEU A 41 -12.30 -2.16 -14.18
C LEU A 41 -12.95 -3.22 -15.04
N GLU A 42 -12.16 -4.08 -15.69
CA GLU A 42 -12.66 -5.16 -16.54
C GLU A 42 -13.53 -6.17 -15.77
N ASN A 43 -13.16 -6.47 -14.54
CA ASN A 43 -13.87 -7.42 -13.71
C ASN A 43 -14.92 -6.78 -12.81
N LYS A 44 -15.17 -5.48 -12.97
CA LYS A 44 -16.13 -4.71 -12.17
C LYS A 44 -15.93 -4.90 -10.68
N MET A 45 -14.67 -4.92 -10.26
CA MET A 45 -14.27 -5.06 -8.87
C MET A 45 -13.90 -3.71 -8.28
N GLN A 46 -14.30 -3.48 -7.04
CA GLN A 46 -13.92 -2.29 -6.31
C GLN A 46 -13.18 -2.67 -5.04
N ARG A 47 -12.03 -2.09 -4.82
CA ARG A 47 -11.29 -2.21 -3.58
C ARG A 47 -11.50 -0.98 -2.71
N ARG A 48 -11.56 -1.22 -1.40
CA ARG A 48 -11.61 -0.15 -0.41
C ARG A 48 -10.60 -0.42 0.69
N HIS A 49 -9.86 0.62 1.00
CA HIS A 49 -8.91 0.63 2.09
C HIS A 49 -9.54 1.37 3.28
N MET A 50 -9.96 0.62 4.29
CA MET A 50 -10.52 1.20 5.51
C MET A 50 -9.38 1.46 6.49
N MET A 51 -8.84 2.67 6.45
CA MET A 51 -7.72 3.07 7.29
C MET A 51 -8.20 3.39 8.70
N SER A 52 -7.45 2.94 9.71
CA SER A 52 -7.80 3.17 11.11
C SER A 52 -6.53 3.15 11.98
N ASN A 53 -6.64 3.73 13.19
CA ASN A 53 -5.65 3.64 14.25
C ASN A 53 -4.24 4.03 13.81
N THR A 54 -3.90 5.30 13.93
CA THR A 54 -2.55 5.80 13.67
C THR A 54 -1.77 5.85 14.98
N LEU A 55 -0.59 5.19 14.99
CA LEU A 55 0.36 5.26 16.09
C LEU A 55 1.63 5.93 15.61
N PHE A 56 1.95 7.09 16.18
CA PHE A 56 3.22 7.76 15.92
C PHE A 56 4.32 7.15 16.77
N ILE A 57 5.34 6.59 16.13
CA ILE A 57 6.55 6.07 16.77
C ILE A 57 7.50 7.23 17.03
N GLU A 58 7.62 8.12 16.06
CA GLU A 58 8.44 9.32 16.14
C GLU A 58 7.80 10.44 15.34
N LEU A 59 7.84 11.65 15.86
CA LEU A 59 7.36 12.82 15.15
C LEU A 59 8.27 14.00 15.50
N THR A 60 8.93 14.55 14.49
CA THR A 60 9.73 15.76 14.61
C THR A 60 9.25 16.81 13.63
N GLU A 61 9.90 17.95 13.58
CA GLU A 61 9.54 19.03 12.65
C GLU A 61 9.62 18.59 11.18
N ASN A 62 10.57 17.68 10.86
CA ASN A 62 10.85 17.30 9.46
C ASN A 62 10.76 15.80 9.18
N TYR A 63 10.41 14.99 10.19
CA TYR A 63 10.39 13.54 10.07
C TYR A 63 9.24 12.95 10.86
N ALA A 64 8.61 11.91 10.33
CA ALA A 64 7.63 11.13 11.05
C ALA A 64 7.77 9.65 10.72
N HIS A 65 7.60 8.81 11.74
CA HIS A 65 7.50 7.37 11.62
C HIS A 65 6.22 6.94 12.32
N LEU A 66 5.33 6.29 11.58
CA LEU A 66 4.04 5.88 12.11
C LEU A 66 3.64 4.49 11.64
N LYS A 67 2.79 3.87 12.44
CA LYS A 67 2.14 2.61 12.08
C LYS A 67 0.64 2.83 11.97
N LYS A 68 0.01 2.12 11.06
CA LYS A 68 -1.41 2.29 10.76
C LYS A 68 -2.06 0.97 10.40
N TYR A 69 -3.23 0.71 10.96
CA TYR A 69 -4.04 -0.44 10.57
C TYR A 69 -4.92 -0.10 9.38
N MET A 70 -5.19 -1.11 8.58
CA MET A 70 -6.08 -1.00 7.44
C MET A 70 -6.82 -2.33 7.26
N THR A 71 -8.10 -2.26 6.88
CA THR A 71 -8.86 -3.41 6.45
C THR A 71 -9.09 -3.30 4.95
N LEU A 72 -8.64 -4.31 4.21
CA LEU A 72 -8.80 -4.35 2.76
C LEU A 72 -10.09 -5.09 2.43
N LEU A 73 -11.00 -4.38 1.76
CA LEU A 73 -12.28 -4.90 1.28
C LEU A 73 -12.28 -4.97 -0.24
N THR A 74 -12.97 -5.95 -0.78
CA THR A 74 -13.25 -6.05 -2.21
C THR A 74 -14.74 -6.29 -2.43
N THR A 75 -15.35 -5.48 -3.30
CA THR A 75 -16.71 -5.70 -3.77
C THR A 75 -16.64 -6.17 -5.22
N ASN A 76 -17.25 -7.32 -5.50
CA ASN A 76 -17.26 -7.90 -6.84
C ASN A 76 -18.48 -7.43 -7.66
N ASP A 77 -18.59 -7.91 -8.89
CA ASP A 77 -19.67 -7.54 -9.82
C ASP A 77 -21.07 -8.01 -9.35
N ASN A 78 -21.13 -9.00 -8.45
CA ASN A 78 -22.37 -9.45 -7.81
C ASN A 78 -22.77 -8.60 -6.61
N LEU A 79 -22.09 -7.48 -6.37
CA LEU A 79 -22.27 -6.60 -5.23
C LEU A 79 -21.98 -7.29 -3.89
N ARG A 80 -21.17 -8.33 -3.91
CA ARG A 80 -20.67 -9.00 -2.72
C ARG A 80 -19.41 -8.34 -2.23
N THR A 81 -19.40 -7.97 -0.96
CA THR A 81 -18.23 -7.41 -0.31
C THR A 81 -17.60 -8.45 0.60
N GLU A 82 -16.30 -8.62 0.46
CA GLU A 82 -15.51 -9.57 1.25
C GLU A 82 -14.34 -8.85 1.88
N ILE A 83 -13.95 -9.30 3.08
CA ILE A 83 -12.71 -8.88 3.71
C ILE A 83 -11.59 -9.69 3.05
N VAL A 84 -10.66 -8.99 2.40
CA VAL A 84 -9.48 -9.63 1.79
C VAL A 84 -8.46 -9.94 2.86
N SER A 85 -8.10 -8.94 3.67
CA SER A 85 -7.17 -9.10 4.78
C SER A 85 -7.18 -7.87 5.67
N PRO A 86 -7.00 -8.05 7.00
CA PRO A 86 -6.42 -7.00 7.82
C PRO A 86 -5.00 -6.73 7.36
N VAL A 87 -4.60 -5.47 7.41
CA VAL A 87 -3.28 -5.02 6.96
C VAL A 87 -2.71 -4.07 8.00
N PHE A 88 -1.41 -4.12 8.13
CA PHE A 88 -0.73 -3.13 8.94
C PHE A 88 0.36 -2.47 8.11
N TYR A 89 0.38 -1.14 8.15
CA TYR A 89 1.36 -0.32 7.46
C TYR A 89 2.41 0.22 8.41
N ASP A 90 3.63 0.28 7.94
CA ASP A 90 4.73 1.02 8.54
C ASP A 90 5.16 2.11 7.56
N TYR A 91 4.98 3.37 7.95
CA TYR A 91 5.25 4.52 7.09
C TYR A 91 6.36 5.38 7.68
N LYS A 92 7.24 5.85 6.82
CA LYS A 92 8.18 6.94 7.15
C LYS A 92 7.93 8.12 6.21
N PHE A 93 7.91 9.30 6.79
CA PHE A 93 7.69 10.55 6.07
C PHE A 93 8.85 11.49 6.31
N LYS A 94 9.17 12.28 5.32
CA LYS A 94 10.09 13.42 5.44
C LYS A 94 9.45 14.67 4.86
N LYS A 95 9.76 15.81 5.47
CA LYS A 95 9.37 17.10 4.93
C LYS A 95 10.44 17.54 3.92
N ILE A 96 10.05 17.59 2.66
CA ILE A 96 10.91 17.94 1.53
C ILE A 96 10.38 19.24 0.95
N GLU A 97 11.18 20.29 1.02
CA GLU A 97 10.77 21.64 0.53
C GLU A 97 9.45 22.11 1.14
N GLY A 98 9.28 21.87 2.44
CA GLY A 98 8.07 22.27 3.16
C GLY A 98 6.86 21.36 2.98
N ILE A 99 6.98 20.27 2.23
CA ILE A 99 5.90 19.35 1.94
C ILE A 99 6.22 17.96 2.49
N TRP A 100 5.28 17.38 3.22
CA TRP A 100 5.42 16.01 3.72
C TRP A 100 5.31 15.01 2.58
N LYS A 101 6.32 14.14 2.46
CA LYS A 101 6.36 13.05 1.47
C LYS A 101 6.59 11.72 2.15
N ILE A 102 5.97 10.67 1.64
CA ILE A 102 6.24 9.30 2.06
C ILE A 102 7.58 8.88 1.47
N THR A 103 8.51 8.45 2.33
CA THR A 103 9.82 7.96 1.90
C THR A 103 9.96 6.45 2.06
N TYR A 104 9.09 5.85 2.86
CA TYR A 104 9.10 4.41 3.13
C TYR A 104 7.68 3.95 3.40
N ARG A 105 7.28 2.85 2.78
CA ARG A 105 6.01 2.20 3.04
C ARG A 105 6.20 0.68 3.06
N GLU A 106 5.96 0.07 4.21
CA GLU A 106 5.89 -1.37 4.35
C GLU A 106 4.43 -1.75 4.62
N PHE A 107 3.93 -2.76 3.91
CA PHE A 107 2.62 -3.30 4.18
C PHE A 107 2.72 -4.77 4.55
N ASN A 108 1.99 -5.16 5.58
CA ASN A 108 1.94 -6.51 6.12
C ASN A 108 0.50 -6.99 6.09
N LEU A 109 0.25 -8.02 5.30
CA LEU A 109 -1.05 -8.66 5.20
C LEU A 109 -1.14 -9.80 6.21
N ASP A 110 -2.20 -9.83 7.02
CA ASP A 110 -2.44 -10.94 7.93
C ASP A 110 -2.77 -12.22 7.15
N SER A 111 -3.47 -12.06 6.02
CA SER A 111 -3.78 -13.16 5.12
C SER A 111 -2.98 -12.99 3.83
N PRO A 112 -2.05 -13.90 3.50
CA PRO A 112 -1.28 -13.80 2.28
C PRO A 112 -2.17 -13.77 1.05
N LEU A 113 -1.88 -12.84 0.12
CA LEU A 113 -2.58 -12.78 -1.16
C LEU A 113 -2.05 -13.86 -2.08
N ASP A 114 -2.98 -14.48 -2.83
CA ASP A 114 -2.61 -15.30 -3.97
C ASP A 114 -2.30 -14.39 -5.14
N PHE A 115 -1.02 -14.21 -5.44
CA PHE A 115 -0.56 -13.33 -6.51
C PHE A 115 -0.76 -13.93 -7.91
N SER A 116 -1.23 -15.17 -8.02
CA SER A 116 -1.66 -15.73 -9.31
C SER A 116 -2.96 -15.06 -9.79
N ILE A 117 -3.74 -14.54 -8.86
CA ILE A 117 -4.90 -13.69 -9.14
C ILE A 117 -4.42 -12.27 -8.94
N LYS A 118 -4.38 -11.46 -9.99
CA LYS A 118 -3.92 -10.07 -9.89
C LYS A 118 -4.74 -9.30 -8.86
N PRO A 119 -4.14 -9.00 -7.69
CA PRO A 119 -4.88 -8.34 -6.62
C PRO A 119 -5.07 -6.86 -6.85
#